data_75541071944364a6af9d1acfbc534c3d
#
_entry.id   75541071944364a6af9d1acfbc534c3d
#
_cell.length_a   1.000
_cell.length_b   1.000
_cell.length_c   1.000
_cell.angle_alpha   90.00
_cell.angle_beta   90.00
_cell.angle_gamma   90.00
#
_symmetry.space_group_name_H-M   'P 1'
#
loop_
_entity.id
_entity.type
_entity.pdbx_description
1 polymer ?
#
loop_
_entity_poly.entity_id
_entity_poly.type
_entity_poly.pdbx_seq_one_letter_code
_entity_poly.pdbx_strand_id
1 'polypeptide(L)'
;QAYSLEINWSDFEKDAKQSFNSVEIPYTEIHQNCMFPQGKNHGTILKIRRLNSKWTENRLIDLKRSLEKLINPFSNDIAFQIEILAPSFVNSDNEKIRLGEKSKVINGLISNGILKVLDLKTTQISVIIEDRLISTKIIDRGNLIYHIEEPNIDKDIIDDLNINLYFLNRSAKINFGKLMDIEPVNYGNVFLFKNGFRVQPYGDVGDDSWKIDNRKQQGYNRFLGTRDLFGKVELITENYQEFKEVSSRDGGLVETLGKIKLFSLFYEKALKRLERYVVGVLWGEGFIRRNYFFDTNIAQKYRNELDEDKDKDSYEDIVKNIGSKIDFVNLIKTLSDDDGVKIIYCNKDLLNLVNEKLDVVQPKFFAELEKIAEKTSDNDLLNQIKLTEDNFDRIVKEKEDALLREEEERKRRIEAEKKAEEEQLRRIAAEKKQKEEEERRRRGSSWSYKTNPF
;
A
#
# COMPACT_ATOMS: atom_id res chain seq x y z
N GLN A 1 13.70 -34.51 -35.64
CA GLN A 1 15.06 -34.08 -35.96
C GLN A 1 15.69 -33.46 -34.72
N ALA A 2 16.96 -33.79 -34.44
CA ALA A 2 17.74 -33.18 -33.36
C ALA A 2 19.04 -32.60 -33.94
N TYR A 3 19.46 -31.48 -33.44
CA TYR A 3 20.70 -30.80 -33.87
C TYR A 3 21.61 -30.61 -32.65
N SER A 4 22.93 -30.75 -32.87
CA SER A 4 23.97 -30.45 -31.89
C SER A 4 24.80 -29.27 -32.39
N LEU A 5 24.95 -28.26 -31.57
CA LEU A 5 25.85 -27.13 -31.81
C LEU A 5 26.98 -27.21 -30.79
N GLU A 6 28.22 -27.06 -31.26
CA GLU A 6 29.39 -26.99 -30.37
C GLU A 6 29.98 -25.57 -30.46
N ILE A 7 29.97 -24.86 -29.34
CA ILE A 7 30.46 -23.48 -29.24
C ILE A 7 31.73 -23.50 -28.38
N ASN A 8 32.86 -23.12 -28.97
CA ASN A 8 34.11 -22.94 -28.25
C ASN A 8 34.39 -21.45 -28.06
N TRP A 9 34.28 -20.96 -26.85
CA TRP A 9 34.50 -19.55 -26.54
C TRP A 9 35.88 -19.03 -26.94
N SER A 10 36.91 -19.87 -26.90
CA SER A 10 38.26 -19.49 -27.36
C SER A 10 38.29 -19.03 -28.83
N ASP A 11 37.34 -19.46 -29.67
CA ASP A 11 37.29 -19.06 -31.07
C ASP A 11 36.82 -17.61 -31.23
N PHE A 12 36.07 -17.11 -30.29
CA PHE A 12 35.61 -15.70 -30.23
C PHE A 12 36.68 -14.76 -29.63
N GLU A 13 37.66 -15.31 -28.90
CA GLU A 13 38.69 -14.52 -28.22
C GLU A 13 39.99 -14.44 -29.07
N LYS A 14 40.11 -15.19 -30.16
CA LYS A 14 41.33 -15.26 -31.00
C LYS A 14 41.68 -13.94 -31.68
N ASP A 15 40.68 -13.17 -32.09
CA ASP A 15 40.86 -11.87 -32.70
C ASP A 15 39.81 -10.88 -32.19
N ALA A 16 40.23 -9.96 -31.33
CA ALA A 16 39.38 -8.92 -30.74
C ALA A 16 38.76 -7.92 -31.75
N LYS A 17 39.25 -7.93 -33.01
CA LYS A 17 38.76 -7.11 -34.11
C LYS A 17 37.75 -7.85 -34.99
N GLN A 18 37.63 -9.16 -34.85
CA GLN A 18 36.72 -9.98 -35.63
C GLN A 18 35.26 -9.74 -35.15
N SER A 19 34.34 -9.55 -36.10
CA SER A 19 32.93 -9.45 -35.78
C SER A 19 32.42 -10.78 -35.17
N PHE A 20 31.64 -10.71 -34.10
CA PHE A 20 31.05 -11.88 -33.44
C PHE A 20 30.28 -12.77 -34.45
N ASN A 21 29.63 -12.16 -35.44
CA ASN A 21 28.85 -12.83 -36.47
C ASN A 21 29.70 -13.56 -37.53
N SER A 22 31.03 -13.36 -37.54
CA SER A 22 31.93 -14.02 -38.51
C SER A 22 32.54 -15.31 -37.96
N VAL A 23 32.24 -15.68 -36.71
CA VAL A 23 32.72 -16.95 -36.14
C VAL A 23 31.75 -18.06 -36.59
N GLU A 24 32.31 -19.02 -37.34
CA GLU A 24 31.52 -20.17 -37.78
C GLU A 24 31.27 -21.14 -36.60
N ILE A 25 30.02 -21.46 -36.38
CA ILE A 25 29.60 -22.44 -35.38
C ILE A 25 29.18 -23.73 -36.09
N PRO A 26 29.94 -24.81 -35.96
CA PRO A 26 29.54 -26.07 -36.58
C PRO A 26 28.29 -26.64 -35.93
N TYR A 27 27.35 -27.09 -36.73
CA TYR A 27 26.22 -27.87 -36.28
C TYR A 27 26.18 -29.25 -36.94
N THR A 28 25.66 -30.21 -36.19
CA THR A 28 25.56 -31.60 -36.66
C THR A 28 24.10 -32.05 -36.49
N GLU A 29 23.50 -32.59 -37.52
CA GLU A 29 22.23 -33.28 -37.42
C GLU A 29 22.40 -34.64 -36.75
N ILE A 30 21.63 -34.90 -35.70
CA ILE A 30 21.71 -36.16 -34.94
C ILE A 30 20.57 -37.06 -35.42
N HIS A 31 20.92 -38.16 -36.04
CA HIS A 31 19.98 -39.16 -36.54
C HIS A 31 19.60 -40.23 -35.51
N GLN A 32 20.22 -40.20 -34.31
CA GLN A 32 19.89 -41.10 -33.20
C GLN A 32 18.77 -40.50 -32.31
N ASN A 33 17.94 -41.36 -31.74
CA ASN A 33 16.95 -40.94 -30.79
C ASN A 33 17.62 -40.28 -29.59
N CYS A 34 17.58 -38.94 -29.51
CA CYS A 34 17.99 -38.21 -28.34
C CYS A 34 16.95 -38.44 -27.23
N MET A 35 17.36 -39.14 -26.18
CA MET A 35 16.54 -39.26 -24.99
C MET A 35 16.74 -38.01 -24.12
N PHE A 36 15.71 -37.19 -24.00
CA PHE A 36 15.65 -36.12 -23.03
C PHE A 36 15.34 -36.67 -21.64
N PRO A 37 15.67 -35.95 -20.55
CA PRO A 37 15.30 -36.35 -19.21
C PRO A 37 13.80 -36.67 -19.10
N GLN A 38 13.45 -37.66 -18.29
CA GLN A 38 12.07 -38.15 -18.08
C GLN A 38 11.40 -38.74 -19.34
N GLY A 39 12.22 -39.20 -20.35
CA GLY A 39 11.68 -39.84 -21.56
C GLY A 39 10.93 -38.92 -22.50
N LYS A 40 11.12 -37.60 -22.40
CA LYS A 40 10.50 -36.62 -23.32
C LYS A 40 11.09 -36.72 -24.72
N ASN A 41 10.27 -36.55 -25.76
CA ASN A 41 10.66 -36.67 -27.17
C ASN A 41 11.18 -35.34 -27.74
N HIS A 42 11.12 -34.24 -27.00
CA HIS A 42 11.57 -32.91 -27.44
C HIS A 42 12.14 -32.14 -26.25
N GLY A 43 13.01 -31.19 -26.53
CA GLY A 43 13.63 -30.33 -25.54
C GLY A 43 14.96 -29.74 -26.01
N THR A 44 15.64 -29.02 -25.17
CA THR A 44 16.98 -28.45 -25.37
C THR A 44 17.89 -28.90 -24.26
N ILE A 45 19.07 -29.39 -24.59
CA ILE A 45 20.13 -29.75 -23.64
C ILE A 45 21.27 -28.77 -23.83
N LEU A 46 21.60 -27.99 -22.79
CA LEU A 46 22.76 -27.11 -22.76
C LEU A 46 23.86 -27.74 -21.87
N LYS A 47 25.01 -28.07 -22.46
CA LYS A 47 26.17 -28.62 -21.73
C LYS A 47 27.27 -27.57 -21.69
N ILE A 48 27.59 -27.05 -20.51
CA ILE A 48 28.68 -26.10 -20.32
C ILE A 48 29.85 -26.81 -19.64
N ARG A 49 31.05 -26.72 -20.23
CA ARG A 49 32.26 -27.38 -19.75
C ARG A 49 33.38 -26.38 -19.50
N ARG A 50 34.35 -26.72 -18.68
CA ARG A 50 35.53 -25.90 -18.35
C ARG A 50 35.12 -24.53 -17.77
N LEU A 51 34.27 -24.55 -16.76
CA LEU A 51 33.84 -23.34 -16.08
C LEU A 51 35.06 -22.63 -15.44
N ASN A 52 35.12 -21.31 -15.56
CA ASN A 52 36.18 -20.48 -14.96
C ASN A 52 36.12 -20.46 -13.42
N SER A 53 35.02 -20.87 -12.83
CA SER A 53 34.82 -20.89 -11.38
C SER A 53 34.10 -22.16 -10.94
N LYS A 54 34.44 -22.63 -9.73
CA LYS A 54 33.77 -23.80 -9.14
C LYS A 54 32.40 -23.39 -8.62
N TRP A 55 31.39 -24.27 -8.77
CA TRP A 55 30.14 -24.17 -8.10
C TRP A 55 30.31 -24.54 -6.63
N THR A 56 30.16 -23.55 -5.75
CA THR A 56 30.14 -23.75 -4.30
C THR A 56 28.71 -23.87 -3.82
N GLU A 57 28.52 -24.37 -2.61
CA GLU A 57 27.25 -24.49 -1.97
C GLU A 57 26.48 -23.15 -1.94
N ASN A 58 27.14 -22.07 -1.53
CA ASN A 58 26.53 -20.74 -1.48
C ASN A 58 26.06 -20.26 -2.86
N ARG A 59 26.86 -20.50 -3.91
CA ARG A 59 26.47 -20.14 -5.28
C ARG A 59 25.26 -20.92 -5.78
N LEU A 60 25.12 -22.20 -5.37
CA LEU A 60 23.93 -22.99 -5.71
C LEU A 60 22.69 -22.52 -4.94
N ILE A 61 22.87 -22.10 -3.70
CA ILE A 61 21.77 -21.48 -2.93
C ILE A 61 21.34 -20.15 -3.58
N ASP A 62 22.29 -19.33 -4.01
CA ASP A 62 21.98 -18.07 -4.71
C ASP A 62 21.32 -18.32 -6.07
N LEU A 63 21.78 -19.34 -6.81
CA LEU A 63 21.13 -19.78 -8.04
C LEU A 63 19.68 -20.23 -7.75
N LYS A 64 19.49 -21.06 -6.73
CA LYS A 64 18.14 -21.50 -6.32
C LYS A 64 17.23 -20.32 -6.05
N ARG A 65 17.67 -19.35 -5.25
CA ARG A 65 16.92 -18.13 -4.95
C ARG A 65 16.59 -17.32 -6.22
N SER A 66 17.50 -17.27 -7.16
CA SER A 66 17.27 -16.60 -8.45
C SER A 66 16.23 -17.35 -9.30
N LEU A 67 16.27 -18.68 -9.27
CA LEU A 67 15.33 -19.54 -10.00
C LEU A 67 13.93 -19.55 -9.33
N GLU A 68 13.85 -19.44 -8.01
CA GLU A 68 12.57 -19.28 -7.28
C GLU A 68 11.78 -18.07 -7.78
N LYS A 69 12.48 -17.00 -8.17
CA LYS A 69 11.86 -15.79 -8.73
C LYS A 69 11.26 -15.98 -10.13
N LEU A 70 11.65 -17.02 -10.86
CA LEU A 70 11.11 -17.36 -12.18
C LEU A 70 9.80 -18.13 -12.07
N ILE A 71 9.55 -18.77 -10.92
CA ILE A 71 8.32 -19.53 -10.67
C ILE A 71 7.25 -18.56 -10.21
N ASN A 72 6.09 -18.58 -10.90
CA ASN A 72 4.93 -17.84 -10.46
C ASN A 72 4.41 -18.46 -9.15
N PRO A 73 4.54 -17.75 -7.99
CA PRO A 73 4.12 -18.31 -6.70
C PRO A 73 2.61 -18.46 -6.59
N PHE A 74 1.86 -17.86 -7.50
CA PHE A 74 0.40 -17.76 -7.47
C PHE A 74 -0.27 -18.76 -8.42
N SER A 75 0.51 -19.49 -9.22
CA SER A 75 -0.03 -20.51 -10.11
C SER A 75 0.06 -21.89 -9.46
N ASN A 76 -1.04 -22.61 -9.49
CA ASN A 76 -1.06 -24.06 -9.22
C ASN A 76 -0.73 -24.88 -10.47
N ASP A 77 -0.39 -24.19 -11.58
CA ASP A 77 -0.09 -24.86 -12.84
C ASP A 77 1.28 -25.55 -12.77
N ILE A 78 1.26 -26.85 -13.01
CA ILE A 78 2.45 -27.72 -12.98
C ILE A 78 3.19 -27.70 -14.35
N ALA A 79 2.72 -26.88 -15.29
CA ALA A 79 3.25 -26.88 -16.67
C ALA A 79 4.73 -26.52 -16.76
N PHE A 80 5.25 -25.69 -15.84
CA PHE A 80 6.66 -25.33 -15.78
C PHE A 80 7.23 -25.61 -14.38
N GLN A 81 8.24 -26.48 -14.33
CA GLN A 81 8.92 -26.85 -13.09
C GLN A 81 10.43 -26.70 -13.28
N ILE A 82 11.11 -26.25 -12.25
CA ILE A 82 12.56 -26.18 -12.17
C ILE A 82 13.05 -27.15 -11.11
N GLU A 83 14.03 -27.99 -11.46
CA GLU A 83 14.66 -28.90 -10.53
C GLU A 83 16.19 -28.68 -10.54
N ILE A 84 16.80 -28.64 -9.37
CA ILE A 84 18.27 -28.63 -9.23
C ILE A 84 18.71 -30.05 -8.84
N LEU A 85 19.64 -30.57 -9.59
CA LEU A 85 20.31 -31.85 -9.32
C LEU A 85 21.79 -31.61 -9.11
N ALA A 86 22.24 -31.57 -7.87
CA ALA A 86 23.63 -31.36 -7.45
C ALA A 86 24.13 -32.55 -6.56
N PRO A 87 24.50 -33.71 -7.14
CA PRO A 87 24.80 -34.94 -6.38
C PRO A 87 25.89 -34.76 -5.31
N SER A 88 26.85 -33.86 -5.55
CA SER A 88 27.93 -33.55 -4.61
C SER A 88 27.49 -32.96 -3.27
N PHE A 89 26.24 -32.41 -3.19
CA PHE A 89 25.75 -31.74 -2.02
C PHE A 89 24.62 -32.47 -1.30
N VAL A 90 24.29 -33.70 -1.70
CA VAL A 90 23.20 -34.49 -1.08
C VAL A 90 23.43 -34.73 0.42
N ASN A 91 24.70 -34.98 0.84
CA ASN A 91 24.98 -35.17 2.27
C ASN A 91 24.78 -33.88 3.08
N SER A 92 25.18 -32.72 2.55
CA SER A 92 24.94 -31.42 3.17
C SER A 92 23.45 -31.11 3.25
N ASP A 93 22.69 -31.44 2.21
CA ASP A 93 21.23 -31.24 2.21
C ASP A 93 20.53 -32.09 3.28
N ASN A 94 20.96 -33.37 3.47
CA ASN A 94 20.44 -34.23 4.51
C ASN A 94 20.68 -33.68 5.93
N GLU A 95 21.83 -33.05 6.15
CA GLU A 95 22.13 -32.39 7.42
C GLU A 95 21.24 -31.16 7.64
N LYS A 96 21.06 -30.32 6.61
CA LYS A 96 20.16 -29.16 6.68
C LYS A 96 18.71 -29.53 6.93
N ILE A 97 18.23 -30.63 6.33
CA ILE A 97 16.90 -31.14 6.56
C ILE A 97 16.72 -31.53 8.06
N ARG A 98 17.75 -32.18 8.65
CA ARG A 98 17.72 -32.54 10.09
C ARG A 98 17.70 -31.31 11.00
N LEU A 99 18.40 -30.24 10.60
CA LEU A 99 18.45 -28.97 11.34
C LEU A 99 17.22 -28.09 11.11
N GLY A 100 16.29 -28.48 10.22
CA GLY A 100 15.11 -27.68 9.87
C GLY A 100 15.38 -26.52 8.91
N GLU A 101 16.59 -26.43 8.37
CA GLU A 101 17.03 -25.35 7.47
C GLU A 101 16.61 -25.60 6.01
N LYS A 102 15.32 -25.80 5.76
CA LYS A 102 14.77 -26.18 4.45
C LYS A 102 15.08 -25.19 3.32
N SER A 103 15.21 -23.90 3.66
CA SER A 103 15.56 -22.84 2.69
C SER A 103 16.96 -23.01 2.09
N LYS A 104 17.86 -23.68 2.79
CA LYS A 104 19.25 -23.92 2.38
C LYS A 104 19.47 -25.25 1.64
N VAL A 105 18.44 -26.09 1.51
CA VAL A 105 18.49 -27.35 0.75
C VAL A 105 18.60 -27.04 -0.74
N ILE A 106 19.57 -27.65 -1.43
CA ILE A 106 19.87 -27.35 -2.83
C ILE A 106 19.09 -28.26 -3.79
N ASN A 107 19.17 -29.57 -3.56
CA ASN A 107 18.60 -30.55 -4.47
C ASN A 107 17.08 -30.62 -4.39
N GLY A 108 16.42 -30.81 -5.53
CA GLY A 108 15.01 -31.03 -5.67
C GLY A 108 14.28 -29.97 -6.49
N LEU A 109 12.96 -30.14 -6.49
CA LEU A 109 12.05 -29.18 -7.14
C LEU A 109 12.06 -27.85 -6.40
N ILE A 110 12.20 -26.78 -7.19
CA ILE A 110 12.12 -25.42 -6.67
C ILE A 110 10.65 -25.05 -6.53
N SER A 111 10.27 -24.61 -5.34
CA SER A 111 8.93 -24.09 -5.05
C SER A 111 9.04 -22.71 -4.46
N ASN A 112 8.12 -21.84 -4.84
CA ASN A 112 8.00 -20.51 -4.26
C ASN A 112 6.92 -20.52 -3.18
N GLY A 113 7.34 -20.55 -1.90
CA GLY A 113 6.44 -20.63 -0.73
C GLY A 113 5.92 -19.29 -0.20
N ILE A 114 6.19 -18.20 -0.91
CA ILE A 114 5.92 -16.82 -0.46
C ILE A 114 4.45 -16.56 -0.13
N LEU A 115 3.52 -17.15 -0.88
CA LEU A 115 2.08 -16.92 -0.66
C LEU A 115 1.59 -17.33 0.72
N LYS A 116 2.07 -18.46 1.22
CA LYS A 116 1.65 -18.96 2.56
C LYS A 116 1.96 -17.96 3.68
N VAL A 117 2.88 -17.03 3.42
CA VAL A 117 3.33 -16.01 4.37
C VAL A 117 2.48 -14.75 4.29
N LEU A 118 2.03 -14.42 3.09
CA LEU A 118 1.38 -13.13 2.79
C LEU A 118 -0.13 -13.17 3.03
N ASP A 119 -0.79 -14.31 2.79
CA ASP A 119 -2.25 -14.41 2.79
C ASP A 119 -2.94 -14.16 4.14
N LEU A 120 -2.25 -14.34 5.27
CA LEU A 120 -2.90 -14.34 6.58
C LEU A 120 -2.79 -13.02 7.36
N LYS A 121 -1.88 -12.11 6.99
CA LYS A 121 -1.56 -10.94 7.82
C LYS A 121 -1.34 -9.63 7.06
N THR A 122 -1.65 -9.59 5.78
CA THR A 122 -1.44 -8.41 4.95
C THR A 122 -2.73 -7.88 4.37
N THR A 123 -2.67 -6.62 3.94
CA THR A 123 -3.69 -6.04 3.06
C THR A 123 -3.35 -6.43 1.63
N GLN A 124 -4.31 -6.99 0.92
CA GLN A 124 -4.14 -7.39 -0.48
C GLN A 124 -5.26 -6.86 -1.35
N ILE A 125 -4.92 -6.55 -2.59
CA ILE A 125 -5.89 -6.34 -3.66
C ILE A 125 -5.72 -7.41 -4.72
N SER A 126 -6.84 -7.96 -5.15
CA SER A 126 -6.94 -8.89 -6.29
C SER A 126 -7.81 -8.26 -7.35
N VAL A 127 -7.28 -8.11 -8.56
CA VAL A 127 -8.01 -7.66 -9.75
C VAL A 127 -7.94 -8.76 -10.77
N ILE A 128 -9.09 -9.27 -11.16
CA ILE A 128 -9.24 -10.32 -12.16
C ILE A 128 -10.02 -9.75 -13.33
N ILE A 129 -9.45 -9.83 -14.50
CA ILE A 129 -10.08 -9.44 -15.77
C ILE A 129 -10.32 -10.71 -16.56
N GLU A 130 -11.59 -10.99 -16.86
CA GLU A 130 -12.03 -12.11 -17.67
C GLU A 130 -12.98 -11.57 -18.74
N ASP A 131 -12.54 -11.56 -19.99
CA ASP A 131 -13.26 -11.00 -21.16
C ASP A 131 -13.79 -9.58 -20.86
N ARG A 132 -15.07 -9.46 -20.60
CA ARG A 132 -15.80 -8.18 -20.45
C ARG A 132 -15.90 -7.67 -19.02
N LEU A 133 -15.41 -8.42 -18.05
CA LEU A 133 -15.61 -8.14 -16.64
C LEU A 133 -14.29 -7.90 -15.93
N ILE A 134 -14.25 -6.86 -15.12
CA ILE A 134 -13.18 -6.59 -14.15
C ILE A 134 -13.76 -6.80 -12.76
N SER A 135 -13.26 -7.77 -12.03
CA SER A 135 -13.60 -8.05 -10.63
C SER A 135 -12.46 -7.59 -9.71
N THR A 136 -12.75 -6.71 -8.75
CA THR A 136 -11.76 -6.21 -7.78
C THR A 136 -12.18 -6.54 -6.37
N LYS A 137 -11.26 -7.15 -5.59
CA LYS A 137 -11.44 -7.45 -4.16
C LYS A 137 -10.30 -6.84 -3.35
N ILE A 138 -10.63 -6.21 -2.23
CA ILE A 138 -9.65 -5.89 -1.18
C ILE A 138 -9.92 -6.79 0.01
N ILE A 139 -8.87 -7.42 0.50
CA ILE A 139 -8.87 -8.26 1.69
C ILE A 139 -7.81 -7.69 2.65
N ASP A 140 -8.17 -7.47 3.89
CA ASP A 140 -7.26 -6.98 4.91
C ASP A 140 -7.22 -7.95 6.09
N ARG A 141 -6.04 -8.49 6.38
CA ARG A 141 -5.83 -9.47 7.47
C ARG A 141 -6.83 -10.62 7.44
N GLY A 142 -7.15 -11.11 6.23
CA GLY A 142 -8.09 -12.20 6.00
C GLY A 142 -9.57 -11.77 5.92
N ASN A 143 -9.92 -10.52 6.20
CA ASN A 143 -11.29 -10.02 6.12
C ASN A 143 -11.54 -9.37 4.76
N LEU A 144 -12.62 -9.73 4.09
CA LEU A 144 -13.05 -9.07 2.86
C LEU A 144 -13.54 -7.66 3.19
N ILE A 145 -12.93 -6.65 2.58
CA ILE A 145 -13.26 -5.24 2.80
C ILE A 145 -14.29 -4.76 1.81
N TYR A 146 -14.03 -4.97 0.51
CA TYR A 146 -15.03 -4.77 -0.53
C TYR A 146 -14.77 -5.68 -1.72
N HIS A 147 -15.84 -5.91 -2.48
CA HIS A 147 -15.83 -6.58 -3.78
C HIS A 147 -16.66 -5.74 -4.75
N ILE A 148 -16.08 -5.36 -5.86
CA ILE A 148 -16.73 -4.59 -6.92
C ILE A 148 -16.51 -5.25 -8.28
N GLU A 149 -17.43 -5.01 -9.18
CA GLU A 149 -17.38 -5.42 -10.58
C GLU A 149 -17.62 -4.23 -11.49
N GLU A 150 -16.93 -4.21 -12.63
CA GLU A 150 -17.05 -3.16 -13.64
C GLU A 150 -16.77 -3.72 -15.04
N PRO A 151 -17.26 -3.07 -16.10
CA PRO A 151 -17.02 -3.53 -17.47
C PRO A 151 -15.55 -3.33 -17.86
N ASN A 152 -15.00 -4.31 -18.58
CA ASN A 152 -13.71 -4.18 -19.25
C ASN A 152 -13.89 -3.50 -20.60
N ILE A 153 -13.52 -2.23 -20.68
CA ILE A 153 -13.61 -1.44 -21.94
C ILE A 153 -12.45 -1.73 -22.89
N ASP A 154 -11.36 -2.32 -22.38
CA ASP A 154 -10.15 -2.63 -23.15
C ASP A 154 -10.05 -4.12 -23.54
N LYS A 155 -11.16 -4.84 -23.54
CA LYS A 155 -11.22 -6.30 -23.76
C LYS A 155 -10.59 -6.76 -25.09
N ASP A 156 -10.61 -5.94 -26.12
CA ASP A 156 -10.04 -6.28 -27.42
C ASP A 156 -8.50 -6.26 -27.41
N ILE A 157 -7.90 -5.75 -26.35
CA ILE A 157 -6.44 -5.66 -26.12
C ILE A 157 -6.02 -6.56 -24.99
N ILE A 158 -6.76 -6.52 -23.85
CA ILE A 158 -6.51 -7.30 -22.65
C ILE A 158 -7.82 -7.93 -22.19
N ASP A 159 -7.94 -9.22 -22.37
CA ASP A 159 -9.11 -10.04 -22.04
C ASP A 159 -8.87 -10.99 -20.87
N ASP A 160 -7.62 -11.28 -20.54
CA ASP A 160 -7.23 -12.11 -19.39
C ASP A 160 -6.02 -11.51 -18.65
N LEU A 161 -6.30 -10.96 -17.47
CA LEU A 161 -5.29 -10.32 -16.63
C LEU A 161 -5.60 -10.59 -15.16
N ASN A 162 -4.59 -11.00 -14.42
CA ASN A 162 -4.67 -11.20 -12.98
C ASN A 162 -3.62 -10.36 -12.26
N ILE A 163 -4.06 -9.43 -11.41
CA ILE A 163 -3.18 -8.58 -10.61
C ILE A 163 -3.42 -8.88 -9.14
N ASN A 164 -2.36 -9.28 -8.43
CA ASN A 164 -2.39 -9.43 -6.99
C ASN A 164 -1.29 -8.58 -6.38
N LEU A 165 -1.67 -7.58 -5.58
CA LEU A 165 -0.74 -6.73 -4.85
C LEU A 165 -0.96 -6.87 -3.35
N TYR A 166 0.12 -6.97 -2.61
CA TYR A 166 0.17 -7.06 -1.15
C TYR A 166 0.87 -5.82 -0.61
N PHE A 167 0.23 -5.15 0.32
CA PHE A 167 0.87 -4.10 1.11
C PHE A 167 1.61 -4.74 2.28
N LEU A 168 2.91 -4.51 2.35
CA LEU A 168 3.78 -5.03 3.40
C LEU A 168 3.87 -4.02 4.55
N ASN A 169 3.05 -4.19 5.57
CA ASN A 169 3.23 -3.49 6.84
C ASN A 169 4.52 -3.99 7.55
N ARG A 170 4.88 -3.40 8.68
CA ARG A 170 6.10 -3.76 9.41
C ARG A 170 6.11 -5.21 9.86
N SER A 171 4.99 -5.70 10.37
CA SER A 171 4.85 -7.10 10.81
C SER A 171 5.01 -8.08 9.64
N ALA A 172 4.38 -7.77 8.49
CA ALA A 172 4.52 -8.56 7.27
C ALA A 172 5.97 -8.59 6.77
N LYS A 173 6.69 -7.46 6.81
CA LYS A 173 8.12 -7.39 6.43
C LYS A 173 8.99 -8.27 7.34
N ILE A 174 8.74 -8.25 8.65
CA ILE A 174 9.46 -9.10 9.62
C ILE A 174 9.18 -10.58 9.38
N ASN A 175 7.90 -10.95 9.18
CA ASN A 175 7.51 -12.33 8.93
C ASN A 175 8.07 -12.84 7.60
N PHE A 176 8.07 -12.01 6.57
CA PHE A 176 8.69 -12.31 5.30
C PHE A 176 10.19 -12.61 5.46
N GLY A 177 10.92 -11.72 6.16
CA GLY A 177 12.35 -11.87 6.41
C GLY A 177 12.68 -13.16 7.18
N LYS A 178 11.86 -13.51 8.19
CA LYS A 178 12.05 -14.75 8.97
C LYS A 178 11.82 -16.03 8.16
N LEU A 179 10.85 -16.02 7.25
CA LEU A 179 10.45 -17.21 6.51
C LEU A 179 11.26 -17.41 5.24
N MET A 180 11.65 -16.32 4.59
CA MET A 180 12.41 -16.35 3.34
C MET A 180 13.92 -16.25 3.53
N ASP A 181 14.38 -15.96 4.78
CA ASP A 181 15.78 -15.67 5.09
C ASP A 181 16.39 -14.56 4.20
N ILE A 182 15.53 -13.63 3.79
CA ILE A 182 15.90 -12.47 2.97
C ILE A 182 14.89 -11.34 3.24
N GLU A 183 15.37 -10.11 3.30
CA GLU A 183 14.48 -8.95 3.41
C GLU A 183 13.65 -8.74 2.12
N PRO A 184 12.38 -8.31 2.23
CA PRO A 184 11.53 -8.10 1.04
C PRO A 184 12.17 -7.20 -0.01
N VAL A 185 12.87 -6.15 0.38
CA VAL A 185 13.55 -5.21 -0.51
C VAL A 185 14.63 -5.87 -1.37
N ASN A 186 15.25 -6.93 -0.86
CA ASN A 186 16.28 -7.71 -1.57
C ASN A 186 15.70 -8.86 -2.39
N TYR A 187 14.41 -9.16 -2.21
CA TYR A 187 13.73 -10.18 -2.99
C TYR A 187 13.16 -9.62 -4.32
N GLY A 188 12.55 -8.46 -4.26
CA GLY A 188 11.88 -7.79 -5.37
C GLY A 188 10.55 -7.18 -4.96
N ASN A 189 9.79 -6.67 -5.93
CA ASN A 189 8.53 -5.98 -5.66
C ASN A 189 7.36 -6.57 -6.47
N VAL A 190 6.94 -5.96 -7.58
CA VAL A 190 5.81 -6.39 -8.41
C VAL A 190 6.29 -7.03 -9.70
N PHE A 191 6.13 -8.33 -9.80
CA PHE A 191 6.57 -9.13 -10.94
C PHE A 191 5.54 -9.11 -12.08
N LEU A 192 6.04 -9.09 -13.32
CA LEU A 192 5.22 -9.31 -14.51
C LEU A 192 5.44 -10.72 -15.04
N PHE A 193 4.34 -11.44 -15.25
CA PHE A 193 4.32 -12.72 -15.96
C PHE A 193 3.48 -12.59 -17.22
N LYS A 194 3.96 -13.18 -18.32
CA LYS A 194 3.25 -13.27 -19.59
C LYS A 194 3.17 -14.74 -19.98
N ASN A 195 1.98 -15.28 -20.13
CA ASN A 195 1.73 -16.69 -20.46
C ASN A 195 2.54 -17.65 -19.56
N GLY A 196 2.58 -17.36 -18.25
CA GLY A 196 3.29 -18.14 -17.24
C GLY A 196 4.80 -17.86 -17.12
N PHE A 197 5.40 -17.08 -18.03
CA PHE A 197 6.83 -16.75 -18.01
C PHE A 197 7.06 -15.34 -17.48
N ARG A 198 8.08 -15.21 -16.62
CA ARG A 198 8.47 -13.92 -16.07
C ARG A 198 9.07 -13.00 -17.12
N VAL A 199 8.59 -11.78 -17.19
CA VAL A 199 9.12 -10.69 -18.01
C VAL A 199 10.07 -9.84 -17.17
N GLN A 200 11.35 -9.85 -17.51
CA GLN A 200 12.36 -9.01 -16.85
C GLN A 200 12.38 -7.60 -17.46
N PRO A 201 12.76 -6.52 -16.69
CA PRO A 201 13.24 -6.55 -15.31
C PRO A 201 12.14 -6.35 -14.26
N TYR A 202 10.84 -6.37 -14.66
CA TYR A 202 9.74 -6.05 -13.75
C TYR A 202 9.84 -6.77 -12.42
N GLY A 203 9.90 -5.98 -11.35
CA GLY A 203 9.96 -6.46 -9.97
C GLY A 203 11.34 -6.90 -9.51
N ASP A 204 12.39 -6.77 -10.28
CA ASP A 204 13.76 -7.03 -9.84
C ASP A 204 14.20 -6.01 -8.77
N VAL A 205 15.22 -6.37 -8.01
CA VAL A 205 15.78 -5.50 -6.97
C VAL A 205 16.30 -4.21 -7.60
N GLY A 206 15.76 -3.08 -7.16
CA GLY A 206 16.11 -1.75 -7.69
C GLY A 206 15.41 -1.39 -8.99
N ASP A 207 14.56 -2.26 -9.54
CA ASP A 207 13.74 -1.95 -10.71
C ASP A 207 12.50 -1.12 -10.33
N ASP A 208 12.25 -0.06 -11.09
CA ASP A 208 11.03 0.76 -11.05
C ASP A 208 10.36 0.86 -12.42
N SER A 209 10.37 -0.23 -13.19
CA SER A 209 9.72 -0.29 -14.51
C SER A 209 8.23 0.05 -14.43
N TRP A 210 7.57 -0.25 -13.30
CA TRP A 210 6.21 0.19 -12.99
C TRP A 210 6.11 1.67 -12.61
N LYS A 211 7.22 2.42 -12.46
CA LYS A 211 7.28 3.84 -12.04
C LYS A 211 6.57 4.12 -10.69
N ILE A 212 6.56 3.16 -9.79
CA ILE A 212 5.93 3.26 -8.46
C ILE A 212 6.69 4.24 -7.58
N ASP A 213 8.02 4.11 -7.48
CA ASP A 213 8.86 5.01 -6.67
C ASP A 213 8.95 6.42 -7.27
N ASN A 214 8.96 6.54 -8.59
CA ASN A 214 8.87 7.83 -9.27
C ASN A 214 7.60 8.59 -8.84
N ARG A 215 6.47 7.90 -8.76
CA ARG A 215 5.20 8.47 -8.29
C ARG A 215 5.23 8.79 -6.79
N LYS A 216 5.84 7.96 -5.95
CA LYS A 216 5.98 8.19 -4.51
C LYS A 216 6.77 9.47 -4.22
N GLN A 217 7.79 9.80 -5.00
CA GLN A 217 8.57 11.04 -4.86
C GLN A 217 7.73 12.30 -5.08
N GLN A 218 6.60 12.21 -5.78
CA GLN A 218 5.69 13.34 -6.03
C GLN A 218 4.79 13.71 -4.84
N GLY A 219 4.75 12.91 -3.77
CA GLY A 219 3.89 13.19 -2.63
C GLY A 219 4.24 12.42 -1.35
N TYR A 220 4.63 13.17 -0.31
CA TYR A 220 4.88 12.59 1.01
C TYR A 220 3.60 11.97 1.59
N ASN A 221 3.68 10.72 2.08
CA ASN A 221 2.58 9.94 2.68
C ASN A 221 1.29 9.83 1.83
N ARG A 222 1.39 10.02 0.50
CA ARG A 222 0.23 9.89 -0.40
C ARG A 222 0.24 8.61 -1.20
N PHE A 223 1.42 8.03 -1.42
CA PHE A 223 1.62 6.93 -2.34
C PHE A 223 2.49 5.85 -1.70
N LEU A 224 2.20 4.60 -2.05
CA LEU A 224 3.03 3.45 -1.70
C LEU A 224 4.27 3.42 -2.62
N GLY A 225 5.38 2.88 -2.10
CA GLY A 225 6.59 2.66 -2.87
C GLY A 225 6.85 1.18 -3.13
N THR A 226 7.85 0.89 -3.94
CA THR A 226 8.27 -0.50 -4.23
C THR A 226 8.62 -1.28 -2.96
N ARG A 227 9.16 -0.61 -1.93
CA ARG A 227 9.48 -1.23 -0.63
C ARG A 227 8.26 -1.60 0.22
N ASP A 228 7.10 -1.06 -0.11
CA ASP A 228 5.85 -1.28 0.62
C ASP A 228 4.97 -2.31 -0.08
N LEU A 229 5.36 -2.75 -1.26
CA LEU A 229 4.56 -3.59 -2.13
C LEU A 229 5.29 -4.89 -2.47
N PHE A 230 4.51 -5.94 -2.55
CA PHE A 230 4.88 -7.19 -3.17
C PHE A 230 3.72 -7.68 -4.03
N GLY A 231 4.00 -8.35 -5.16
CA GLY A 231 2.89 -8.87 -5.94
C GLY A 231 3.26 -9.36 -7.33
N LYS A 232 2.21 -9.62 -8.09
CA LYS A 232 2.30 -10.01 -9.49
C LYS A 232 1.27 -9.32 -10.36
N VAL A 233 1.64 -9.19 -11.61
CA VAL A 233 0.76 -8.95 -12.75
C VAL A 233 0.93 -10.13 -13.70
N GLU A 234 -0.11 -10.87 -13.97
CA GLU A 234 -0.08 -12.02 -14.86
C GLU A 234 -1.02 -11.78 -16.03
N LEU A 235 -0.43 -11.65 -17.21
CA LEU A 235 -1.12 -11.45 -18.47
C LEU A 235 -1.12 -12.75 -19.27
N ILE A 236 -2.29 -13.21 -19.67
CA ILE A 236 -2.43 -14.30 -20.63
C ILE A 236 -2.91 -13.66 -21.94
N THR A 237 -2.17 -13.86 -23.01
CA THR A 237 -2.48 -13.21 -24.30
C THR A 237 -1.90 -13.98 -25.47
N GLU A 238 -2.65 -13.99 -26.58
CA GLU A 238 -2.18 -14.42 -27.88
C GLU A 238 -1.70 -13.25 -28.75
N ASN A 239 -1.88 -12.00 -28.28
CA ASN A 239 -1.49 -10.80 -29.01
C ASN A 239 0.00 -10.46 -28.75
N TYR A 240 0.88 -11.23 -29.39
CA TYR A 240 2.33 -11.08 -29.24
C TYR A 240 2.87 -9.74 -29.73
N GLN A 241 2.18 -9.04 -30.62
CA GLN A 241 2.64 -7.76 -31.16
C GLN A 241 2.46 -6.63 -30.14
N GLU A 242 1.34 -6.62 -29.43
CA GLU A 242 1.05 -5.61 -28.41
C GLU A 242 1.83 -5.83 -27.11
N PHE A 243 2.33 -7.05 -26.87
CA PHE A 243 3.07 -7.39 -25.64
C PHE A 243 4.44 -8.02 -25.97
N LYS A 244 5.09 -7.44 -26.98
CA LYS A 244 6.44 -7.86 -27.40
C LYS A 244 7.47 -7.47 -26.33
N GLU A 245 8.36 -8.40 -26.02
CA GLU A 245 9.49 -8.16 -25.12
C GLU A 245 10.67 -7.59 -25.89
N VAL A 246 11.39 -6.67 -25.26
CA VAL A 246 12.69 -6.20 -25.77
C VAL A 246 13.72 -7.31 -25.61
N SER A 247 14.53 -7.55 -26.62
CA SER A 247 15.52 -8.65 -26.61
C SER A 247 16.69 -8.46 -25.66
N SER A 248 16.83 -7.29 -25.02
CA SER A 248 17.83 -7.03 -23.99
C SER A 248 17.30 -7.38 -22.60
N ARG A 249 18.21 -7.80 -21.68
CA ARG A 249 17.86 -8.20 -20.31
C ARG A 249 17.11 -7.11 -19.53
N ASP A 250 17.36 -5.83 -19.82
CA ASP A 250 16.81 -4.70 -19.09
C ASP A 250 15.66 -4.01 -19.83
N GLY A 251 15.13 -4.65 -20.87
CA GLY A 251 14.23 -3.99 -21.81
C GLY A 251 12.74 -4.00 -21.43
N GLY A 252 12.28 -5.02 -20.73
CA GLY A 252 10.86 -5.20 -20.43
C GLY A 252 9.99 -5.33 -21.68
N LEU A 253 8.79 -4.78 -21.64
CA LEU A 253 7.89 -4.72 -22.78
C LEU A 253 8.21 -3.52 -23.68
N VAL A 254 8.10 -3.74 -25.01
CA VAL A 254 8.17 -2.67 -26.01
C VAL A 254 7.03 -1.69 -25.78
N GLU A 255 7.24 -0.41 -26.09
CA GLU A 255 6.21 0.63 -25.98
C GLU A 255 5.16 0.46 -27.07
N THR A 256 4.01 -0.08 -26.71
CA THR A 256 2.86 -0.41 -27.55
C THR A 256 1.59 0.07 -26.89
N LEU A 257 0.48 0.03 -27.59
CA LEU A 257 -0.83 0.33 -27.00
C LEU A 257 -1.19 -0.69 -25.89
N GLY A 258 -0.86 -1.97 -26.10
CA GLY A 258 -1.07 -3.02 -25.09
C GLY A 258 -0.33 -2.74 -23.79
N LYS A 259 0.95 -2.33 -23.86
CA LYS A 259 1.71 -1.93 -22.67
C LYS A 259 1.08 -0.73 -21.96
N ILE A 260 0.67 0.31 -22.71
CA ILE A 260 0.03 1.50 -22.15
C ILE A 260 -1.25 1.13 -21.40
N LYS A 261 -2.09 0.26 -22.00
CA LYS A 261 -3.34 -0.22 -21.38
C LYS A 261 -3.06 -1.08 -20.15
N LEU A 262 -2.08 -1.98 -20.20
CA LEU A 262 -1.64 -2.77 -19.05
C LEU A 262 -1.23 -1.89 -17.88
N PHE A 263 -0.45 -0.84 -18.13
CA PHE A 263 -0.06 0.12 -17.12
C PHE A 263 -1.26 0.90 -16.57
N SER A 264 -2.18 1.32 -17.43
CA SER A 264 -3.40 2.00 -17.00
C SER A 264 -4.24 1.12 -16.08
N LEU A 265 -4.46 -0.14 -16.44
CA LEU A 265 -5.19 -1.10 -15.60
C LEU A 265 -4.48 -1.36 -14.28
N PHE A 266 -3.16 -1.56 -14.30
CA PHE A 266 -2.36 -1.72 -13.09
C PHE A 266 -2.53 -0.52 -12.14
N TYR A 267 -2.41 0.70 -12.67
CA TYR A 267 -2.53 1.90 -11.85
C TYR A 267 -3.95 2.15 -11.37
N GLU A 268 -4.92 2.19 -12.27
CA GLU A 268 -6.27 2.65 -11.95
C GLU A 268 -7.07 1.59 -11.19
N LYS A 269 -6.90 0.31 -11.56
CA LYS A 269 -7.73 -0.76 -11.00
C LYS A 269 -7.08 -1.46 -9.80
N ALA A 270 -5.75 -1.47 -9.71
CA ALA A 270 -5.04 -2.13 -8.61
C ALA A 270 -4.34 -1.13 -7.68
N LEU A 271 -3.27 -0.47 -8.12
CA LEU A 271 -2.42 0.32 -7.23
C LEU A 271 -3.16 1.47 -6.55
N LYS A 272 -3.88 2.30 -7.28
CA LYS A 272 -4.64 3.43 -6.70
C LYS A 272 -5.76 2.98 -5.77
N ARG A 273 -6.41 1.85 -6.06
CA ARG A 273 -7.45 1.29 -5.18
C ARG A 273 -6.85 0.78 -3.88
N LEU A 274 -5.71 0.07 -3.96
CA LEU A 274 -4.98 -0.35 -2.77
C LEU A 274 -4.51 0.85 -1.95
N GLU A 275 -3.95 1.88 -2.60
CA GLU A 275 -3.53 3.11 -1.93
C GLU A 275 -4.69 3.86 -1.26
N ARG A 276 -5.85 3.96 -1.90
CA ARG A 276 -7.03 4.58 -1.29
C ARG A 276 -7.45 3.88 -0.01
N TYR A 277 -7.34 2.56 0.05
CA TYR A 277 -7.62 1.82 1.27
C TYR A 277 -6.48 1.96 2.29
N VAL A 278 -5.23 1.68 1.91
CA VAL A 278 -4.10 1.73 2.85
C VAL A 278 -3.84 3.15 3.35
N VAL A 279 -3.67 4.11 2.46
CA VAL A 279 -3.35 5.49 2.85
C VAL A 279 -4.58 6.21 3.39
N GLY A 280 -5.74 6.02 2.76
CA GLY A 280 -6.99 6.66 3.17
C GLY A 280 -7.54 6.09 4.46
N VAL A 281 -7.79 4.77 4.51
CA VAL A 281 -8.50 4.13 5.63
C VAL A 281 -7.54 3.69 6.72
N LEU A 282 -6.51 2.87 6.40
CA LEU A 282 -5.61 2.34 7.42
C LEU A 282 -4.72 3.40 8.06
N TRP A 283 -4.22 4.35 7.28
CA TRP A 283 -3.43 5.47 7.80
C TRP A 283 -4.28 6.70 8.17
N GLY A 284 -5.57 6.71 7.79
CA GLY A 284 -6.50 7.79 8.10
C GLY A 284 -6.07 9.17 7.58
N GLU A 285 -5.23 9.24 6.56
CA GLU A 285 -4.69 10.50 6.04
C GLU A 285 -5.78 11.44 5.53
N GLY A 286 -6.87 10.90 5.00
CA GLY A 286 -8.01 11.70 4.57
C GLY A 286 -8.71 12.41 5.72
N PHE A 287 -8.99 11.67 6.81
CA PHE A 287 -9.59 12.20 8.03
C PHE A 287 -8.67 13.21 8.72
N ILE A 288 -7.39 12.87 8.89
CA ILE A 288 -6.39 13.75 9.53
C ILE A 288 -6.28 15.08 8.77
N ARG A 289 -6.21 15.05 7.43
CA ARG A 289 -6.12 16.28 6.64
C ARG A 289 -7.36 17.15 6.72
N ARG A 290 -8.54 16.56 6.68
CA ARG A 290 -9.80 17.32 6.81
C ARG A 290 -9.88 18.02 8.15
N ASN A 291 -9.48 17.36 9.24
CA ASN A 291 -9.58 17.91 10.60
C ASN A 291 -8.38 18.77 10.99
N TYR A 292 -7.22 18.62 10.37
CA TYR A 292 -6.04 19.42 10.68
C TYR A 292 -6.26 20.93 10.57
N PHE A 293 -7.08 21.37 9.60
CA PHE A 293 -7.40 22.78 9.39
C PHE A 293 -8.48 23.32 10.34
N PHE A 294 -9.21 22.44 11.03
CA PHE A 294 -10.27 22.84 11.96
C PHE A 294 -9.84 22.70 13.42
N ASP A 295 -9.16 21.63 13.76
CA ASP A 295 -8.63 21.37 15.11
C ASP A 295 -7.37 20.51 15.05
N THR A 296 -6.23 21.20 15.23
CA THR A 296 -4.90 20.58 15.16
C THR A 296 -4.68 19.56 16.28
N ASN A 297 -5.26 19.76 17.45
CA ASN A 297 -5.08 18.88 18.61
C ASN A 297 -5.82 17.55 18.38
N ILE A 298 -7.05 17.62 17.88
CA ILE A 298 -7.84 16.44 17.52
C ILE A 298 -7.11 15.66 16.41
N ALA A 299 -6.68 16.33 15.35
CA ALA A 299 -5.95 15.70 14.25
C ALA A 299 -4.66 15.02 14.75
N GLN A 300 -3.92 15.64 15.67
CA GLN A 300 -2.69 15.09 16.24
C GLN A 300 -2.96 13.87 17.12
N LYS A 301 -4.01 13.93 17.94
CA LYS A 301 -4.43 12.79 18.78
C LYS A 301 -4.75 11.57 17.93
N TYR A 302 -5.61 11.73 16.91
CA TYR A 302 -5.97 10.65 16.01
C TYR A 302 -4.76 10.12 15.22
N ARG A 303 -3.82 10.99 14.83
CA ARG A 303 -2.58 10.56 14.18
C ARG A 303 -1.77 9.65 15.10
N ASN A 304 -1.61 10.02 16.37
CA ASN A 304 -0.85 9.21 17.33
C ASN A 304 -1.52 7.85 17.56
N GLU A 305 -2.86 7.82 17.71
CA GLU A 305 -3.62 6.57 17.83
C GLU A 305 -3.43 5.67 16.60
N LEU A 306 -3.54 6.23 15.39
CA LEU A 306 -3.33 5.48 14.15
C LEU A 306 -1.89 5.04 13.95
N ASP A 307 -0.89 5.83 14.38
CA ASP A 307 0.52 5.44 14.29
C ASP A 307 0.83 4.26 15.23
N GLU A 308 0.21 4.19 16.41
CA GLU A 308 0.28 3.03 17.28
C GLU A 308 -0.41 1.80 16.67
N ASP A 309 -1.51 1.99 15.94
CA ASP A 309 -2.31 0.93 15.34
C ASP A 309 -1.76 0.44 13.99
N LYS A 310 -0.94 1.23 13.29
CA LYS A 310 -0.35 0.87 11.98
C LYS A 310 0.40 -0.46 11.98
N ASP A 311 1.03 -0.78 13.10
CA ASP A 311 1.85 -1.98 13.27
C ASP A 311 1.09 -3.14 13.95
N LYS A 312 -0.18 -2.94 14.36
CA LYS A 312 -0.98 -3.99 14.95
C LYS A 312 -1.52 -4.93 13.87
N ASP A 313 -1.41 -6.22 14.13
CA ASP A 313 -1.91 -7.27 13.24
C ASP A 313 -3.42 -7.52 13.39
N SER A 314 -4.08 -6.79 14.31
CA SER A 314 -5.50 -6.95 14.62
C SER A 314 -6.38 -6.12 13.71
N TYR A 315 -7.33 -6.79 13.07
CA TYR A 315 -8.39 -6.15 12.30
C TYR A 315 -9.36 -5.37 13.19
N GLU A 316 -9.60 -5.84 14.41
CA GLU A 316 -10.50 -5.23 15.38
C GLU A 316 -10.09 -3.80 15.76
N ASP A 317 -8.78 -3.50 15.77
CA ASP A 317 -8.29 -2.16 16.09
C ASP A 317 -8.66 -1.14 15.02
N ILE A 318 -8.67 -1.57 13.75
CA ILE A 318 -9.11 -0.73 12.62
C ILE A 318 -10.62 -0.45 12.71
N VAL A 319 -11.41 -1.47 13.02
CA VAL A 319 -12.87 -1.35 13.15
C VAL A 319 -13.27 -0.44 14.31
N LYS A 320 -12.43 -0.29 15.34
CA LYS A 320 -12.66 0.63 16.47
C LYS A 320 -12.30 2.09 16.15
N ASN A 321 -11.54 2.36 15.11
CA ASN A 321 -11.10 3.72 14.78
C ASN A 321 -12.15 4.46 13.94
N ILE A 322 -12.75 5.50 14.51
CA ILE A 322 -13.80 6.28 13.84
C ILE A 322 -13.30 7.00 12.59
N GLY A 323 -12.06 7.50 12.58
CA GLY A 323 -11.46 8.14 11.42
C GLY A 323 -11.35 7.19 10.23
N SER A 324 -10.92 5.95 10.50
CA SER A 324 -10.87 4.88 9.49
C SER A 324 -12.25 4.53 8.94
N LYS A 325 -13.27 4.47 9.80
CA LYS A 325 -14.66 4.24 9.35
C LYS A 325 -15.18 5.35 8.44
N ILE A 326 -14.96 6.61 8.81
CA ILE A 326 -15.37 7.77 7.99
C ILE A 326 -14.64 7.76 6.64
N ASP A 327 -13.36 7.48 6.63
CA ASP A 327 -12.60 7.38 5.38
C ASP A 327 -13.02 6.19 4.51
N PHE A 328 -13.42 5.07 5.15
CA PHE A 328 -13.98 3.93 4.43
C PHE A 328 -15.33 4.27 3.77
N VAL A 329 -16.23 4.95 4.47
CA VAL A 329 -17.50 5.40 3.89
C VAL A 329 -17.26 6.32 2.68
N ASN A 330 -16.33 7.28 2.79
CA ASN A 330 -15.96 8.14 1.66
C ASN A 330 -15.35 7.35 0.49
N LEU A 331 -14.58 6.29 0.77
CA LEU A 331 -14.06 5.39 -0.25
C LEU A 331 -15.20 4.68 -1.00
N ILE A 332 -16.13 4.06 -0.25
CA ILE A 332 -17.27 3.33 -0.84
C ILE A 332 -18.20 4.28 -1.61
N LYS A 333 -18.44 5.49 -1.08
CA LYS A 333 -19.17 6.53 -1.82
C LYS A 333 -18.53 6.83 -3.17
N THR A 334 -17.22 7.08 -3.20
CA THR A 334 -16.50 7.37 -4.44
C THR A 334 -16.64 6.23 -5.46
N LEU A 335 -16.64 4.97 -5.00
CA LEU A 335 -16.88 3.80 -5.85
C LEU A 335 -18.33 3.72 -6.32
N SER A 336 -19.28 4.12 -5.48
CA SER A 336 -20.71 4.12 -5.76
C SER A 336 -21.15 5.23 -6.72
N ASP A 337 -20.43 6.35 -6.74
CA ASP A 337 -20.71 7.48 -7.65
C ASP A 337 -20.24 7.21 -9.07
N ASP A 338 -19.46 6.16 -9.32
CA ASP A 338 -19.08 5.69 -10.64
C ASP A 338 -20.16 4.75 -11.19
N ASP A 339 -20.94 5.21 -12.16
CA ASP A 339 -22.05 4.45 -12.76
C ASP A 339 -21.60 3.15 -13.43
N GLY A 340 -20.32 3.01 -13.77
CA GLY A 340 -19.73 1.79 -14.30
C GLY A 340 -19.41 0.73 -13.24
N VAL A 341 -19.39 1.10 -11.95
CA VAL A 341 -18.97 0.21 -10.87
C VAL A 341 -20.18 -0.35 -10.12
N LYS A 342 -20.28 -1.69 -10.08
CA LYS A 342 -21.26 -2.40 -9.26
C LYS A 342 -20.61 -2.88 -7.96
N ILE A 343 -21.14 -2.47 -6.82
CA ILE A 343 -20.71 -2.96 -5.50
C ILE A 343 -21.39 -4.30 -5.23
N ILE A 344 -20.60 -5.37 -5.15
CA ILE A 344 -21.07 -6.72 -4.83
C ILE A 344 -21.08 -6.97 -3.32
N TYR A 345 -20.08 -6.42 -2.62
CA TYR A 345 -19.94 -6.53 -1.17
C TYR A 345 -19.18 -5.33 -0.61
N CYS A 346 -19.58 -4.89 0.58
CA CYS A 346 -18.79 -3.98 1.41
C CYS A 346 -18.86 -4.42 2.88
N ASN A 347 -17.77 -4.18 3.61
CA ASN A 347 -17.65 -4.63 5.00
C ASN A 347 -18.53 -3.80 5.93
N LYS A 348 -19.48 -4.46 6.60
CA LYS A 348 -20.48 -3.82 7.46
C LYS A 348 -19.89 -3.28 8.76
N ASP A 349 -18.84 -3.90 9.30
CA ASP A 349 -18.22 -3.46 10.55
C ASP A 349 -17.59 -2.08 10.40
N LEU A 350 -16.99 -1.81 9.21
CA LEU A 350 -16.44 -0.51 8.86
C LEU A 350 -17.49 0.53 8.52
N LEU A 351 -18.72 0.12 8.15
CA LEU A 351 -19.84 1.02 7.92
C LEU A 351 -20.65 1.30 9.18
N ASN A 352 -20.49 0.51 10.24
CA ASN A 352 -21.28 0.62 11.46
C ASN A 352 -20.72 1.72 12.38
N LEU A 353 -21.52 2.77 12.61
CA LEU A 353 -21.20 3.92 13.45
C LEU A 353 -22.13 4.05 14.68
N VAL A 354 -23.00 3.07 14.93
CA VAL A 354 -24.07 3.16 15.95
C VAL A 354 -23.54 3.47 17.36
N ASN A 355 -22.35 2.98 17.69
CA ASN A 355 -21.79 3.11 19.05
C ASN A 355 -20.62 4.11 19.14
N GLU A 356 -20.41 4.93 18.12
CA GLU A 356 -19.26 5.83 18.05
C GLU A 356 -19.58 7.22 18.65
N LYS A 357 -18.53 7.92 19.10
CA LYS A 357 -18.62 9.33 19.47
C LYS A 357 -18.66 10.17 18.20
N LEU A 358 -19.87 10.63 17.85
CA LEU A 358 -20.15 11.25 16.54
C LEU A 358 -19.84 12.76 16.46
N ASP A 359 -19.13 13.31 17.46
CA ASP A 359 -18.78 14.73 17.53
C ASP A 359 -17.89 15.25 16.37
N VAL A 360 -17.44 14.36 15.50
CA VAL A 360 -16.54 14.65 14.36
C VAL A 360 -17.22 14.45 12.99
N VAL A 361 -18.47 13.97 12.97
CA VAL A 361 -19.19 13.61 11.73
C VAL A 361 -20.02 14.78 11.21
N GLN A 362 -19.97 15.04 9.91
CA GLN A 362 -20.82 16.07 9.27
C GLN A 362 -22.22 15.51 8.91
N PRO A 363 -23.29 16.30 9.01
CA PRO A 363 -24.66 15.83 8.71
C PRO A 363 -24.83 15.22 7.31
N LYS A 364 -24.11 15.72 6.30
CA LYS A 364 -24.14 15.18 4.92
C LYS A 364 -23.67 13.73 4.83
N PHE A 365 -22.94 13.26 5.81
CA PHE A 365 -22.39 11.92 5.85
C PHE A 365 -23.47 10.83 5.95
N PHE A 366 -24.56 11.08 6.70
CA PHE A 366 -25.65 10.11 6.84
C PHE A 366 -26.42 9.91 5.53
N ALA A 367 -26.67 11.00 4.79
CA ALA A 367 -27.28 10.91 3.46
C ALA A 367 -26.41 10.13 2.45
N GLU A 368 -25.10 10.14 2.63
CA GLU A 368 -24.16 9.37 1.81
C GLU A 368 -24.19 7.89 2.16
N LEU A 369 -24.29 7.55 3.45
CA LEU A 369 -24.46 6.18 3.92
C LEU A 369 -25.81 5.58 3.46
N GLU A 370 -26.89 6.36 3.51
CA GLU A 370 -28.21 5.92 3.03
C GLU A 370 -28.16 5.53 1.55
N LYS A 371 -27.52 6.33 0.70
CA LYS A 371 -27.35 6.01 -0.73
C LYS A 371 -26.56 4.72 -0.94
N ILE A 372 -25.53 4.46 -0.11
CA ILE A 372 -24.76 3.21 -0.18
C ILE A 372 -25.66 2.03 0.20
N ALA A 373 -26.42 2.16 1.29
CA ALA A 373 -27.33 1.11 1.75
C ALA A 373 -28.44 0.80 0.72
N GLU A 374 -28.98 1.83 0.07
CA GLU A 374 -29.96 1.67 -1.03
C GLU A 374 -29.33 0.93 -2.21
N LYS A 375 -28.15 1.34 -2.67
CA LYS A 375 -27.45 0.70 -3.80
C LYS A 375 -27.05 -0.77 -3.51
N THR A 376 -26.74 -1.08 -2.26
CA THR A 376 -26.42 -2.46 -1.83
C THR A 376 -27.65 -3.26 -1.44
N SER A 377 -28.84 -2.65 -1.41
CA SER A 377 -30.11 -3.26 -0.95
C SER A 377 -30.01 -3.82 0.48
N ASP A 378 -29.24 -3.15 1.35
CA ASP A 378 -29.00 -3.57 2.73
C ASP A 378 -29.94 -2.87 3.71
N ASN A 379 -31.09 -3.48 3.99
CA ASN A 379 -32.10 -2.94 4.90
C ASN A 379 -31.62 -2.85 6.36
N ASP A 380 -30.73 -3.74 6.79
CA ASP A 380 -30.18 -3.69 8.15
C ASP A 380 -29.27 -2.48 8.32
N LEU A 381 -28.45 -2.18 7.31
CA LEU A 381 -27.62 -1.00 7.28
C LEU A 381 -28.46 0.27 7.28
N LEU A 382 -29.56 0.34 6.50
CA LEU A 382 -30.50 1.46 6.50
C LEU A 382 -31.10 1.75 7.89
N ASN A 383 -31.51 0.70 8.60
CA ASN A 383 -32.04 0.85 9.96
C ASN A 383 -30.98 1.34 10.95
N GLN A 384 -29.74 0.83 10.85
CA GLN A 384 -28.63 1.28 11.69
C GLN A 384 -28.26 2.75 11.43
N ILE A 385 -28.28 3.17 10.17
CA ILE A 385 -27.99 4.58 9.78
C ILE A 385 -29.02 5.52 10.42
N LYS A 386 -30.31 5.23 10.32
CA LYS A 386 -31.36 6.04 10.92
C LYS A 386 -31.21 6.19 12.44
N LEU A 387 -30.96 5.09 13.15
CA LEU A 387 -30.68 5.12 14.59
C LEU A 387 -29.45 5.96 14.93
N THR A 388 -28.44 5.94 14.07
CA THR A 388 -27.21 6.70 14.27
C THR A 388 -27.41 8.18 13.99
N GLU A 389 -28.20 8.52 12.97
CA GLU A 389 -28.56 9.90 12.62
C GLU A 389 -29.35 10.57 13.77
N ASP A 390 -30.37 9.88 14.33
CA ASP A 390 -31.14 10.38 15.47
C ASP A 390 -30.23 10.64 16.69
N ASN A 391 -29.25 9.77 16.95
CA ASN A 391 -28.28 9.95 18.02
C ASN A 391 -27.34 11.14 17.75
N PHE A 392 -26.92 11.31 16.50
CA PHE A 392 -26.05 12.40 16.06
C PHE A 392 -26.74 13.75 16.26
N ASP A 393 -27.98 13.91 15.80
CA ASP A 393 -28.75 15.15 15.96
C ASP A 393 -28.89 15.54 17.43
N ARG A 394 -29.11 14.57 18.32
CA ARG A 394 -29.14 14.81 19.75
C ARG A 394 -27.81 15.32 20.30
N ILE A 395 -26.68 14.70 19.90
CA ILE A 395 -25.32 15.08 20.33
C ILE A 395 -24.96 16.47 19.81
N VAL A 396 -25.28 16.77 18.55
CA VAL A 396 -25.05 18.10 17.95
C VAL A 396 -25.79 19.18 18.73
N LYS A 397 -27.06 18.94 19.05
CA LYS A 397 -27.86 19.86 19.82
C LYS A 397 -27.32 20.10 21.24
N GLU A 398 -26.91 19.02 21.93
CA GLU A 398 -26.29 19.13 23.26
C GLU A 398 -24.98 19.93 23.22
N LYS A 399 -24.19 19.77 22.15
CA LYS A 399 -22.93 20.50 21.93
C LYS A 399 -23.16 21.98 21.61
N GLU A 400 -24.14 22.29 20.78
CA GLU A 400 -24.54 23.68 20.49
C GLU A 400 -25.01 24.39 21.74
N ASP A 401 -25.85 23.72 22.55
CA ASP A 401 -26.33 24.25 23.83
C ASP A 401 -25.17 24.47 24.84
N ALA A 402 -24.18 23.58 24.86
CA ALA A 402 -22.99 23.73 25.70
C ALA A 402 -22.12 24.91 25.26
N LEU A 403 -21.88 25.07 23.96
CA LEU A 403 -21.11 26.19 23.39
C LEU A 403 -21.79 27.53 23.65
N LEU A 404 -23.12 27.59 23.53
CA LEU A 404 -23.89 28.79 23.86
C LEU A 404 -23.74 29.19 25.34
N ARG A 405 -23.79 28.19 26.25
CA ARG A 405 -23.57 28.44 27.68
C ARG A 405 -22.17 28.95 27.99
N GLU A 406 -21.14 28.36 27.34
CA GLU A 406 -19.76 28.78 27.50
C GLU A 406 -19.54 30.21 26.97
N GLU A 407 -20.14 30.54 25.83
CA GLU A 407 -20.07 31.90 25.27
C GLU A 407 -20.76 32.95 26.16
N GLU A 408 -21.90 32.59 26.75
CA GLU A 408 -22.59 33.44 27.73
C GLU A 408 -21.76 33.65 29.00
N GLU A 409 -21.16 32.57 29.54
CA GLU A 409 -20.26 32.71 30.71
C GLU A 409 -19.03 33.56 30.37
N ARG A 410 -18.44 33.38 29.20
CA ARG A 410 -17.33 34.20 28.75
C ARG A 410 -17.71 35.68 28.65
N LYS A 411 -18.88 36.00 28.08
CA LYS A 411 -19.40 37.37 28.03
C LYS A 411 -19.59 37.95 29.44
N ARG A 412 -20.16 37.17 30.37
CA ARG A 412 -20.34 37.59 31.79
C ARG A 412 -18.99 37.84 32.49
N ARG A 413 -17.98 37.01 32.26
CA ARG A 413 -16.61 37.22 32.80
C ARG A 413 -15.99 38.52 32.28
N ILE A 414 -16.03 38.74 30.98
CA ILE A 414 -15.48 39.95 30.34
C ILE A 414 -16.19 41.20 30.87
N GLU A 415 -17.52 41.15 31.07
CA GLU A 415 -18.27 42.28 31.62
C GLU A 415 -17.94 42.52 33.09
N ALA A 416 -17.74 41.46 33.90
CA ALA A 416 -17.32 41.58 35.29
C ALA A 416 -15.88 42.16 35.40
N GLU A 417 -14.96 41.72 34.56
CA GLU A 417 -13.59 42.28 34.48
C GLU A 417 -13.60 43.78 34.13
N LYS A 418 -14.36 44.18 33.12
CA LYS A 418 -14.49 45.59 32.76
C LYS A 418 -15.07 46.44 33.93
N LYS A 419 -16.10 45.94 34.64
CA LYS A 419 -16.63 46.64 35.81
C LYS A 419 -15.62 46.75 36.95
N ALA A 420 -14.83 45.70 37.17
CA ALA A 420 -13.77 45.72 38.19
C ALA A 420 -12.65 46.71 37.81
N GLU A 421 -12.25 46.77 36.54
CA GLU A 421 -11.26 47.71 36.02
C GLU A 421 -11.74 49.17 36.14
N GLU A 422 -13.00 49.45 35.79
CA GLU A 422 -13.59 50.78 35.96
C GLU A 422 -13.63 51.20 37.44
N GLU A 423 -13.97 50.27 38.34
CA GLU A 423 -13.99 50.56 39.77
C GLU A 423 -12.58 50.84 40.32
N GLN A 424 -11.58 50.08 39.87
CA GLN A 424 -10.17 50.36 40.18
C GLN A 424 -9.72 51.75 39.70
N LEU A 425 -10.05 52.09 38.48
CA LEU A 425 -9.72 53.40 37.93
C LEU A 425 -10.39 54.54 38.70
N ARG A 426 -11.67 54.33 39.14
CA ARG A 426 -12.37 55.31 40.01
C ARG A 426 -11.69 55.43 41.37
N ARG A 427 -11.24 54.36 42.00
CA ARG A 427 -10.51 54.36 43.27
C ARG A 427 -9.19 55.13 43.13
N ILE A 428 -8.39 54.82 42.08
CA ILE A 428 -7.13 55.50 41.83
C ILE A 428 -7.35 57.02 41.57
N ALA A 429 -8.38 57.38 40.83
CA ALA A 429 -8.73 58.77 40.59
C ALA A 429 -9.18 59.50 41.88
N ALA A 430 -9.92 58.82 42.76
CA ALA A 430 -10.32 59.38 44.08
C ALA A 430 -9.11 59.56 44.99
N GLU A 431 -8.24 58.59 45.07
CA GLU A 431 -6.97 58.69 45.89
C GLU A 431 -6.05 59.83 45.36
N LYS A 432 -5.98 60.00 44.04
CA LYS A 432 -5.17 61.10 43.47
C LYS A 432 -5.78 62.44 43.82
N LYS A 433 -7.09 62.61 43.77
CA LYS A 433 -7.77 63.85 44.21
C LYS A 433 -7.55 64.14 45.73
N GLN A 434 -7.64 63.10 46.55
CA GLN A 434 -7.35 63.29 48.00
C GLN A 434 -5.90 63.73 48.23
N LYS A 435 -4.93 63.13 47.58
CA LYS A 435 -3.53 63.56 47.67
C LYS A 435 -3.30 64.98 47.19
N GLU A 436 -3.92 65.40 46.08
CA GLU A 436 -3.86 66.79 45.59
C GLU A 436 -4.51 67.78 46.54
N GLU A 437 -5.64 67.43 47.18
CA GLU A 437 -6.25 68.25 48.23
C GLU A 437 -5.39 68.35 49.50
N GLU A 438 -4.78 67.24 49.94
CA GLU A 438 -3.86 67.27 51.06
C GLU A 438 -2.61 68.12 50.77
N GLU A 439 -2.05 68.02 49.58
CA GLU A 439 -0.93 68.88 49.18
C GLU A 439 -1.35 70.36 49.12
N ARG A 440 -2.54 70.67 48.63
CA ARG A 440 -3.06 72.04 48.67
C ARG A 440 -3.23 72.55 50.10
N ARG A 441 -3.74 71.75 51.01
CA ARG A 441 -3.85 72.10 52.43
C ARG A 441 -2.50 72.33 53.06
N ARG A 442 -1.48 71.46 52.76
CA ARG A 442 -0.10 71.63 53.25
C ARG A 442 0.55 72.89 52.70
N ARG A 443 0.36 73.24 51.43
CA ARG A 443 0.86 74.50 50.82
C ARG A 443 0.12 75.72 51.40
N GLY A 444 -1.18 75.64 51.65
CA GLY A 444 -1.95 76.70 52.26
C GLY A 444 -1.55 76.96 53.75
N SER A 445 -1.23 75.94 54.52
CA SER A 445 -0.75 76.11 55.90
C SER A 445 0.68 76.62 56.00
N SER A 446 1.51 76.42 54.98
CA SER A 446 2.88 76.99 54.94
C SER A 446 2.93 78.48 54.57
N TRP A 447 1.86 79.03 54.01
CA TRP A 447 1.75 80.47 53.75
C TRP A 447 1.26 81.28 54.97
N SER A 448 0.56 80.66 55.91
CA SER A 448 0.10 81.36 57.13
C SER A 448 1.23 81.54 58.19
N TYR A 449 2.39 80.94 58.04
CA TYR A 449 3.54 81.13 58.91
C TYR A 449 4.60 82.13 58.40
N LYS A 450 4.38 82.79 57.24
CA LYS A 450 5.34 83.78 56.70
C LYS A 450 4.86 85.21 56.68
N THR A 451 3.73 85.52 57.35
CA THR A 451 3.26 86.90 57.47
C THR A 451 2.91 87.17 58.95
N ASN A 452 3.97 87.39 59.77
CA ASN A 452 3.91 88.24 60.96
C ASN A 452 5.28 88.79 61.24
N PRO A 453 5.58 90.08 60.85
CA PRO A 453 6.68 90.82 61.41
C PRO A 453 6.15 91.62 62.56
N PHE A 454 6.55 91.33 63.72
CA PHE A 454 6.92 92.09 64.90
C PHE A 454 7.03 91.25 66.14
#